data_902ae5e122a8a33cdf50b7f08160457c
#
_entry.id   902ae5e122a8a33cdf50b7f08160457c
#
_cell.length_a   1.000
_cell.length_b   1.000
_cell.length_c   1.000
_cell.angle_alpha   90.00
_cell.angle_beta   90.00
_cell.angle_gamma   90.00
#
_symmetry.space_group_name_H-M   'P 1'
#
loop_
_entity.id
_entity.type
_entity.pdbx_description
1 polymer ?
#
loop_
_entity_poly.entity_id
_entity_poly.type
_entity_poly.pdbx_seq_one_letter_code
_entity_poly.pdbx_strand_id
1 'polypeptide(L)'
;MCAMDRSGDDSLSQSVRDALLHIKGLYNTSPVSVCVRNQQRDVLYSNTSFEQMYDFFKTECVAGSFSGSFHELELMLSQLELDCMALGKGCVLSKIFSCGKSNFQIRIECISLLDDDFYFFWQMNLLITVPLSSRKMKFIKSKDIPDFDEAIARISD
;
A
#
# COMPACT_ATOMS: atom_id res chain seq x y z
N MET A 1 2.45 33.11 -1.67
CA MET A 1 1.94 32.53 -0.44
C MET A 1 0.74 31.65 -0.77
N CYS A 2 0.98 30.40 -1.07
CA CYS A 2 -0.11 29.46 -1.25
C CYS A 2 -0.61 29.10 0.13
N ALA A 3 -1.74 29.69 0.53
CA ALA A 3 -2.54 29.11 1.58
C ALA A 3 -2.93 27.73 1.10
N MET A 4 -2.26 26.70 1.59
CA MET A 4 -2.76 25.35 1.44
C MET A 4 -4.14 25.33 2.06
N ASP A 5 -5.09 25.10 1.21
CA ASP A 5 -6.49 25.04 1.54
C ASP A 5 -6.67 23.99 2.63
N ARG A 6 -6.89 24.44 3.85
CA ARG A 6 -7.25 23.60 5.00
C ARG A 6 -8.71 23.17 4.96
N SER A 7 -9.39 23.43 3.85
CA SER A 7 -10.81 23.17 3.70
C SER A 7 -11.17 21.68 3.74
N GLY A 8 -10.21 20.79 3.47
CA GLY A 8 -10.46 19.34 3.54
C GLY A 8 -10.51 18.79 4.97
N ASP A 9 -9.85 19.44 5.91
CA ASP A 9 -9.74 18.93 7.28
C ASP A 9 -10.97 19.28 8.14
N ASP A 10 -11.61 20.40 7.87
CA ASP A 10 -12.79 20.85 8.61
C ASP A 10 -14.09 20.07 8.24
N SER A 11 -14.08 19.34 7.12
CA SER A 11 -15.25 18.56 6.67
C SER A 11 -15.29 17.14 7.26
N LEU A 12 -14.21 16.67 7.87
CA LEU A 12 -14.12 15.32 8.44
C LEU A 12 -14.82 15.28 9.81
N SER A 13 -15.55 14.18 10.05
CA SER A 13 -16.11 13.92 11.38
C SER A 13 -15.01 13.73 12.41
N GLN A 14 -15.31 14.01 13.67
CA GLN A 14 -14.36 13.81 14.78
C GLN A 14 -13.91 12.36 14.88
N SER A 15 -14.81 11.40 14.61
CA SER A 15 -14.49 9.97 14.61
C SER A 15 -13.43 9.60 13.57
N VAL A 16 -13.55 10.17 12.36
CA VAL A 16 -12.58 9.97 11.28
C VAL A 16 -11.23 10.60 11.64
N ARG A 17 -11.24 11.81 12.20
CA ARG A 17 -10.01 12.46 12.67
C ARG A 17 -9.29 11.64 13.73
N ASP A 18 -10.02 11.10 14.69
CA ASP A 18 -9.46 10.26 15.75
C ASP A 18 -8.87 8.96 15.17
N ALA A 19 -9.54 8.33 14.21
CA ALA A 19 -9.04 7.15 13.52
C ALA A 19 -7.75 7.45 12.75
N LEU A 20 -7.68 8.58 12.05
CA LEU A 20 -6.47 9.02 11.34
C LEU A 20 -5.31 9.30 12.30
N LEU A 21 -5.58 9.86 13.47
CA LEU A 21 -4.55 10.07 14.50
C LEU A 21 -3.98 8.73 15.01
N HIS A 22 -4.82 7.72 15.17
CA HIS A 22 -4.34 6.37 15.54
C HIS A 22 -3.45 5.77 14.44
N ILE A 23 -3.85 5.88 13.18
CA ILE A 23 -3.05 5.42 12.04
C ILE A 23 -1.71 6.16 12.00
N LYS A 24 -1.73 7.47 12.17
CA LYS A 24 -0.52 8.29 12.25
C LYS A 24 0.40 7.84 13.38
N GLY A 25 -0.15 7.55 14.56
CA GLY A 25 0.62 7.06 15.71
C GLY A 25 1.32 5.73 15.42
N LEU A 26 0.69 4.85 14.64
CA LEU A 26 1.25 3.54 14.27
C LEU A 26 2.31 3.61 13.18
N TYR A 27 2.14 4.50 12.19
CA TYR A 27 2.90 4.45 10.95
C TYR A 27 3.81 5.65 10.68
N ASN A 28 3.73 6.72 11.46
CA ASN A 28 4.45 7.97 11.18
C ASN A 28 5.97 7.79 11.03
N THR A 29 6.57 6.93 11.83
CA THR A 29 8.00 6.60 11.80
C THR A 29 8.27 5.19 11.27
N SER A 30 7.25 4.52 10.76
CA SER A 30 7.37 3.15 10.25
C SER A 30 8.08 3.13 8.89
N PRO A 31 8.93 2.12 8.62
CA PRO A 31 9.45 1.87 7.28
C PRO A 31 8.38 1.32 6.31
N VAL A 32 7.23 0.91 6.82
CA VAL A 32 6.10 0.45 5.99
C VAL A 32 5.47 1.66 5.33
N SER A 33 5.34 1.62 4.00
CA SER A 33 4.76 2.71 3.21
C SER A 33 3.25 2.64 3.24
N VAL A 34 2.60 3.59 3.89
CA VAL A 34 1.14 3.63 4.01
C VAL A 34 0.55 4.98 3.62
N CYS A 35 -0.64 4.92 3.03
CA CYS A 35 -1.43 6.08 2.67
C CYS A 35 -2.91 5.77 2.88
N VAL A 36 -3.67 6.75 3.35
CA VAL A 36 -5.13 6.67 3.45
C VAL A 36 -5.75 7.71 2.53
N ARG A 37 -6.69 7.28 1.71
CA ARG A 37 -7.41 8.13 0.76
C ARG A 37 -8.91 7.96 0.93
N ASN A 38 -9.65 9.01 0.60
CA ASN A 38 -11.11 8.96 0.55
C ASN A 38 -11.62 8.57 -0.86
N GLN A 39 -12.93 8.52 -1.05
CA GLN A 39 -13.56 8.20 -2.35
C GLN A 39 -13.29 9.26 -3.42
N GLN A 40 -13.03 10.49 -3.02
CA GLN A 40 -12.70 11.59 -3.92
C GLN A 40 -11.21 11.57 -4.31
N ARG A 41 -10.46 10.56 -3.83
CA ARG A 41 -9.04 10.38 -4.08
C ARG A 41 -8.14 11.41 -3.39
N ASP A 42 -8.67 12.11 -2.40
CA ASP A 42 -7.88 12.99 -1.56
C ASP A 42 -7.05 12.16 -0.58
N VAL A 43 -5.79 12.51 -0.42
CA VAL A 43 -4.91 11.91 0.57
C VAL A 43 -5.24 12.49 1.93
N LEU A 44 -5.75 11.66 2.82
CA LEU A 44 -6.06 12.07 4.20
C LEU A 44 -4.86 11.88 5.12
N TYR A 45 -4.03 10.90 4.84
CA TYR A 45 -2.78 10.64 5.54
C TYR A 45 -1.82 9.89 4.63
N SER A 46 -0.55 10.25 4.71
CA SER A 46 0.55 9.45 4.16
C SER A 46 1.77 9.60 5.06
N ASN A 47 2.53 8.52 5.24
CA ASN A 47 3.79 8.63 5.95
C ASN A 47 4.94 8.94 4.98
N THR A 48 6.08 9.32 5.54
CA THR A 48 7.27 9.66 4.73
C THR A 48 7.73 8.49 3.87
N SER A 49 7.64 7.27 4.39
CA SER A 49 7.99 6.05 3.65
C SER A 49 7.12 5.88 2.39
N PHE A 50 5.84 6.18 2.48
CA PHE A 50 4.93 6.14 1.33
C PHE A 50 5.27 7.22 0.30
N GLU A 51 5.49 8.44 0.75
CA GLU A 51 5.81 9.56 -0.14
C GLU A 51 7.08 9.28 -0.94
N GLN A 52 8.13 8.79 -0.29
CA GLN A 52 9.38 8.41 -0.94
C GLN A 52 9.20 7.23 -1.91
N MET A 53 8.47 6.21 -1.49
CA MET A 53 8.21 5.03 -2.31
C MET A 53 7.35 5.38 -3.53
N TYR A 54 6.35 6.21 -3.36
CA TYR A 54 5.47 6.64 -4.44
C TYR A 54 6.20 7.51 -5.48
N ASP A 55 7.07 8.41 -5.03
CA ASP A 55 7.91 9.20 -5.92
C ASP A 55 8.87 8.32 -6.72
N PHE A 56 9.48 7.33 -6.08
CA PHE A 56 10.32 6.36 -6.75
C PHE A 56 9.53 5.53 -7.77
N PHE A 57 8.37 5.05 -7.41
CA PHE A 57 7.47 4.31 -8.30
C PHE A 57 7.09 5.14 -9.54
N LYS A 58 6.68 6.39 -9.37
CA LYS A 58 6.36 7.28 -10.48
C LYS A 58 7.56 7.48 -11.41
N THR A 59 8.72 7.72 -10.85
CA THR A 59 9.96 7.94 -11.60
C THR A 59 10.31 6.70 -12.41
N GLU A 60 10.28 5.52 -11.83
CA GLU A 60 10.58 4.25 -12.50
C GLU A 60 9.55 3.91 -13.58
N CYS A 61 8.27 4.15 -13.34
CA CYS A 61 7.22 3.88 -14.30
C CYS A 61 7.27 4.83 -15.51
N VAL A 62 7.58 6.10 -15.30
CA VAL A 62 7.68 7.11 -16.38
C VAL A 62 8.98 6.94 -17.17
N ALA A 63 10.10 6.65 -16.50
CA ALA A 63 11.40 6.48 -17.14
C ALA A 63 11.60 5.09 -17.76
N GLY A 64 10.82 4.11 -17.33
CA GLY A 64 10.93 2.71 -17.77
C GLY A 64 10.05 2.36 -18.95
N SER A 65 9.76 1.08 -19.07
CA SER A 65 8.99 0.50 -20.18
C SER A 65 7.46 0.68 -20.07
N PHE A 66 6.98 1.43 -19.10
CA PHE A 66 5.57 1.83 -19.08
C PHE A 66 5.36 2.86 -20.20
N SER A 67 4.74 2.44 -21.28
CA SER A 67 4.54 3.27 -22.48
C SER A 67 3.47 4.34 -22.29
N GLY A 68 2.91 4.45 -21.10
CA GLY A 68 1.86 5.39 -20.78
C GLY A 68 2.37 6.68 -20.16
N SER A 69 1.57 7.73 -20.28
CA SER A 69 1.77 8.97 -19.57
C SER A 69 1.48 8.79 -18.06
N PHE A 70 1.96 9.74 -17.26
CA PHE A 70 1.60 9.81 -15.83
C PHE A 70 0.08 9.79 -15.60
N HIS A 71 -0.68 10.39 -16.51
CA HIS A 71 -2.14 10.39 -16.48
C HIS A 71 -2.73 8.98 -16.62
N GLU A 72 -2.18 8.17 -17.52
CA GLU A 72 -2.63 6.77 -17.67
C GLU A 72 -2.33 5.93 -16.43
N LEU A 73 -1.20 6.15 -15.80
CA LEU A 73 -0.86 5.52 -14.54
C LEU A 73 -1.87 5.88 -13.44
N GLU A 74 -2.22 7.15 -13.33
CA GLU A 74 -3.22 7.61 -12.36
C GLU A 74 -4.60 7.03 -12.62
N LEU A 75 -5.01 6.92 -13.88
CA LEU A 75 -6.26 6.27 -14.25
C LEU A 75 -6.28 4.78 -13.83
N MET A 76 -5.16 4.09 -14.04
CA MET A 76 -5.03 2.69 -13.66
C MET A 76 -5.09 2.52 -12.14
N LEU A 77 -4.44 3.38 -11.37
CA LEU A 77 -4.50 3.38 -9.91
C LEU A 77 -5.91 3.70 -9.40
N SER A 78 -6.61 4.61 -10.06
CA SER A 78 -8.02 4.90 -9.77
C SER A 78 -8.90 3.69 -10.01
N GLN A 79 -8.66 2.95 -11.07
CA GLN A 79 -9.43 1.75 -11.37
C GLN A 79 -9.22 0.68 -10.31
N LEU A 80 -8.01 0.56 -9.75
CA LEU A 80 -7.75 -0.36 -8.64
C LEU A 80 -8.58 0.00 -7.39
N GLU A 81 -8.71 1.29 -7.08
CA GLU A 81 -9.55 1.74 -5.96
C GLU A 81 -11.03 1.41 -6.21
N LEU A 82 -11.53 1.64 -7.43
CA LEU A 82 -12.91 1.30 -7.79
C LEU A 82 -13.14 -0.21 -7.71
N ASP A 83 -12.22 -1.02 -8.19
CA ASP A 83 -12.30 -2.47 -8.11
C ASP A 83 -12.30 -2.96 -6.66
N CYS A 84 -11.46 -2.36 -5.83
CA CYS A 84 -11.43 -2.65 -4.40
C CYS A 84 -12.75 -2.28 -3.70
N MET A 85 -13.32 -1.13 -4.04
CA MET A 85 -14.61 -0.69 -3.51
C MET A 85 -15.74 -1.62 -3.93
N ALA A 86 -15.71 -2.13 -5.16
CA ALA A 86 -16.70 -3.09 -5.66
C ALA A 86 -16.64 -4.43 -4.90
N LEU A 87 -15.48 -4.81 -4.39
CA LEU A 87 -15.34 -5.99 -3.53
C LEU A 87 -15.91 -5.77 -2.12
N GLY A 88 -16.01 -4.53 -1.67
CA GLY A 88 -16.57 -4.15 -0.38
C GLY A 88 -15.55 -3.93 0.73
N LYS A 89 -16.02 -3.41 1.86
CA LYS A 89 -15.20 -3.16 3.05
C LYS A 89 -14.59 -4.46 3.59
N GLY A 90 -13.34 -4.39 4.01
CA GLY A 90 -12.58 -5.53 4.50
C GLY A 90 -11.92 -6.37 3.41
N CYS A 91 -12.17 -6.06 2.14
CA CYS A 91 -11.51 -6.73 1.02
C CYS A 91 -10.19 -6.06 0.68
N VAL A 92 -9.25 -6.87 0.23
CA VAL A 92 -7.91 -6.44 -0.14
C VAL A 92 -7.66 -6.77 -1.60
N LEU A 93 -7.21 -5.78 -2.35
CA LEU A 93 -6.72 -5.95 -3.71
C LEU A 93 -5.20 -5.76 -3.72
N SER A 94 -4.48 -6.68 -4.33
CA SER A 94 -3.04 -6.59 -4.48
C SER A 94 -2.65 -6.76 -5.93
N LYS A 95 -1.77 -5.89 -6.42
CA LYS A 95 -1.26 -5.94 -7.79
C LYS A 95 0.23 -5.67 -7.83
N ILE A 96 0.92 -6.38 -8.71
CA ILE A 96 2.35 -6.19 -8.95
C ILE A 96 2.52 -5.43 -10.25
N PHE A 97 3.30 -4.35 -10.21
CA PHE A 97 3.70 -3.55 -11.35
C PHE A 97 5.18 -3.75 -11.62
N SER A 98 5.51 -4.11 -12.84
CA SER A 98 6.90 -4.19 -13.31
C SER A 98 7.23 -2.91 -14.05
N CYS A 99 8.12 -2.11 -13.49
CA CYS A 99 8.55 -0.83 -14.03
C CYS A 99 10.07 -0.86 -14.19
N GLY A 100 10.55 -0.99 -15.44
CA GLY A 100 11.97 -1.08 -15.71
C GLY A 100 12.61 -2.30 -15.02
N LYS A 101 13.56 -2.06 -14.12
CA LYS A 101 14.24 -3.11 -13.33
C LYS A 101 13.60 -3.36 -11.97
N SER A 102 12.56 -2.60 -11.63
CA SER A 102 11.93 -2.63 -10.33
C SER A 102 10.54 -3.22 -10.41
N ASN A 103 10.17 -4.02 -9.43
CA ASN A 103 8.82 -4.53 -9.26
C ASN A 103 8.23 -3.93 -7.99
N PHE A 104 7.02 -3.41 -8.10
CA PHE A 104 6.28 -2.82 -7.00
C PHE A 104 5.03 -3.62 -6.73
N GLN A 105 4.75 -3.86 -5.47
CA GLN A 105 3.47 -4.37 -5.04
C GLN A 105 2.64 -3.22 -4.48
N ILE A 106 1.45 -3.03 -5.01
CA ILE A 106 0.46 -2.12 -4.47
C ILE A 106 -0.66 -2.96 -3.87
N ARG A 107 -0.91 -2.72 -2.60
CA ARG A 107 -1.98 -3.36 -1.85
C ARG A 107 -2.95 -2.27 -1.40
N ILE A 108 -4.22 -2.47 -1.72
CA ILE A 108 -5.30 -1.56 -1.36
C ILE A 108 -6.33 -2.34 -0.55
N GLU A 109 -6.66 -1.83 0.61
CA GLU A 109 -7.72 -2.35 1.45
C GLU A 109 -8.81 -1.30 1.58
N CYS A 110 -10.05 -1.71 1.33
CA CYS A 110 -11.20 -0.87 1.58
C CYS A 110 -11.57 -0.96 3.05
N ILE A 111 -11.47 0.15 3.77
CA ILE A 111 -11.63 0.23 5.22
C ILE A 111 -12.78 1.16 5.61
N SER A 112 -13.20 1.04 6.86
CA SER A 112 -14.10 1.98 7.53
C SER A 112 -13.31 2.79 8.56
N LEU A 113 -13.58 4.08 8.63
CA LEU A 113 -13.04 4.99 9.64
C LEU A 113 -14.13 5.44 10.61
N LEU A 114 -14.95 4.51 11.10
CA LEU A 114 -16.04 4.75 12.05
C LEU A 114 -17.17 5.61 11.49
N ASP A 115 -17.35 5.61 10.18
CA ASP A 115 -18.47 6.21 9.45
C ASP A 115 -18.97 5.25 8.36
N ASP A 116 -19.96 5.68 7.56
CA ASP A 116 -20.53 4.86 6.48
C ASP A 116 -19.78 4.99 5.16
N ASP A 117 -18.79 5.88 5.08
CA ASP A 117 -18.01 6.12 3.87
C ASP A 117 -16.94 5.04 3.65
N PHE A 118 -16.47 4.97 2.41
CA PHE A 118 -15.37 4.10 2.03
C PHE A 118 -14.06 4.87 2.07
N TYR A 119 -13.03 4.22 2.61
CA TYR A 119 -11.66 4.72 2.62
C TYR A 119 -10.75 3.64 2.09
N PHE A 120 -9.61 4.05 1.55
CA PHE A 120 -8.63 3.14 0.98
C PHE A 120 -7.34 3.25 1.76
N PHE A 121 -6.93 2.12 2.30
CA PHE A 121 -5.63 1.98 2.96
C PHE A 121 -4.65 1.36 1.97
N TRP A 122 -3.68 2.16 1.56
CA TRP A 122 -2.67 1.78 0.60
C TRP A 122 -1.39 1.35 1.29
N GLN A 123 -0.82 0.25 0.82
CA GLN A 123 0.55 -0.15 1.13
C GLN A 123 1.30 -0.33 -0.18
N MET A 124 2.51 0.19 -0.25
CA MET A 124 3.36 0.04 -1.42
C MET A 124 4.70 -0.55 -1.00
N ASN A 125 5.09 -1.63 -1.66
CA ASN A 125 6.33 -2.35 -1.38
C ASN A 125 7.16 -2.47 -2.64
N LEU A 126 8.47 -2.24 -2.50
CA LEU A 126 9.43 -2.57 -3.54
C LEU A 126 9.80 -4.06 -3.40
N LEU A 127 9.55 -4.82 -4.45
CA LEU A 127 9.92 -6.23 -4.50
C LEU A 127 11.33 -6.34 -5.07
N ILE A 128 12.27 -6.78 -4.26
CA ILE A 128 13.65 -7.03 -4.70
C ILE A 128 13.71 -8.43 -5.31
N THR A 129 13.90 -8.47 -6.63
CA THR A 129 14.16 -9.74 -7.32
C THR A 129 15.66 -10.01 -7.25
N VAL A 130 16.08 -10.94 -6.41
CA VAL A 130 17.45 -11.43 -6.43
C VAL A 130 17.54 -12.51 -7.51
N PRO A 131 18.45 -12.39 -8.50
CA PRO A 131 18.62 -13.41 -9.53
C PRO A 131 18.88 -14.78 -8.90
N LEU A 132 18.23 -15.83 -9.40
CA LEU A 132 18.39 -17.21 -8.92
C LEU A 132 19.85 -17.67 -8.94
N SER A 133 20.66 -17.16 -9.87
CA SER A 133 22.09 -17.48 -10.01
C SER A 133 22.95 -16.91 -8.90
N SER A 134 22.53 -15.85 -8.21
CA SER A 134 23.25 -15.27 -7.05
C SER A 134 22.74 -15.82 -5.72
N ARG A 135 21.68 -16.61 -5.78
CA ARG A 135 21.15 -17.29 -4.61
C ARG A 135 21.96 -18.56 -4.37
N LYS A 136 22.90 -18.49 -3.48
CA LYS A 136 23.08 -19.61 -2.56
C LYS A 136 21.85 -19.65 -1.65
N MET A 137 20.67 -19.80 -2.24
CA MET A 137 19.54 -20.24 -1.48
C MET A 137 19.92 -21.64 -1.01
N LYS A 138 20.36 -21.72 0.22
CA LYS A 138 20.06 -22.92 0.97
C LYS A 138 18.52 -23.00 0.95
N PHE A 139 17.98 -23.79 0.02
CA PHE A 139 16.67 -24.34 0.26
C PHE A 139 16.78 -24.91 1.67
N ILE A 140 16.14 -24.28 2.61
CA ILE A 140 15.89 -24.89 3.89
C ILE A 140 15.05 -26.09 3.52
N LYS A 141 15.72 -27.24 3.36
CA LYS A 141 15.01 -28.49 3.15
C LYS A 141 14.10 -28.63 4.35
N SER A 142 12.94 -29.17 4.14
CA SER A 142 11.97 -29.43 5.21
C SER A 142 12.51 -30.11 6.45
N LYS A 143 13.72 -30.71 6.39
CA LYS A 143 14.45 -31.26 7.55
C LYS A 143 15.25 -30.23 8.36
N ASP A 144 15.46 -29.02 7.84
CA ASP A 144 16.20 -27.95 8.52
C ASP A 144 15.24 -26.95 9.18
N ILE A 145 13.95 -27.03 8.83
CA ILE A 145 12.88 -26.40 9.59
C ILE A 145 12.47 -27.43 10.63
N PRO A 146 12.56 -27.12 11.94
CA PRO A 146 11.97 -27.98 12.94
C PRO A 146 10.51 -28.13 12.56
N ASP A 147 10.18 -29.30 12.15
CA ASP A 147 8.95 -29.83 11.61
C ASP A 147 7.85 -28.77 11.49
N PHE A 148 7.56 -28.32 10.26
CA PHE A 148 6.49 -27.37 10.00
C PHE A 148 5.15 -27.86 10.59
N ASP A 149 4.96 -29.17 10.61
CA ASP A 149 3.81 -29.82 11.25
C ASP A 149 3.88 -29.71 12.78
N GLU A 150 5.08 -29.77 13.37
CA GLU A 150 5.27 -29.57 14.80
C GLU A 150 5.10 -28.09 15.19
N ALA A 151 5.52 -27.15 14.35
CA ALA A 151 5.29 -25.73 14.56
C ALA A 151 3.80 -25.37 14.44
N ILE A 152 3.08 -25.97 13.48
CA ILE A 152 1.62 -25.80 13.35
C ILE A 152 0.89 -26.44 14.52
N ALA A 153 1.31 -27.61 14.98
CA ALA A 153 0.74 -28.27 16.16
C ALA A 153 0.91 -27.44 17.42
N ARG A 154 2.01 -26.69 17.57
CA ARG A 154 2.24 -25.76 18.69
C ARG A 154 1.37 -24.51 18.64
N ILE A 155 0.92 -24.10 17.45
CA ILE A 155 0.05 -22.93 17.26
C ILE A 155 -1.41 -23.31 17.48
N SER A 156 -1.79 -24.56 17.26
CA SER A 156 -3.17 -25.06 17.38
C SER A 156 -3.53 -25.60 18.77
N ASP A 157 -2.59 -25.62 19.69
CA ASP A 157 -2.85 -25.97 21.11
C ASP A 157 -3.20 -24.69 21.92
#